data_98988832d10b87ec7d8372c3ab66711b
#
_entry.id   98988832d10b87ec7d8372c3ab66711b
#
_cell.length_a   1.000
_cell.length_b   1.000
_cell.length_c   1.000
_cell.angle_alpha   90.00
_cell.angle_beta   90.00
_cell.angle_gamma   90.00
#
_symmetry.space_group_name_H-M   'P 1'
#
loop_
_entity.id
_entity.type
_entity.pdbx_description
1 polymer ?
#
loop_
_entity_poly.entity_id
_entity_poly.type
_entity_poly.pdbx_seq_one_letter_code
_entity_poly.pdbx_strand_id
1 'polypeptide(L)'
;MDIAESLTLIELLCAREFPAVPGRTEHGESGPGYHIAALRTSEGFWEGDGSEREETEAQYEADRDGLAERLGERWGGPQHLSLYSVFERTMAGEEIAEPWAGLSGHVPDVLLWRTPEPDRWVALGVSQWDKESPFQLLGVVTETDPP
;
A
#
# COMPACT_ATOMS: atom_id res chain seq x y z
N MET A 1 9.79 3.83 -12.50
CA MET A 1 10.01 3.26 -11.14
C MET A 1 11.10 2.20 -11.21
N ASP A 2 11.97 2.17 -10.24
CA ASP A 2 12.98 1.12 -10.13
C ASP A 2 12.43 -0.06 -9.29
N ILE A 3 12.11 -1.15 -9.95
CA ILE A 3 11.54 -2.33 -9.30
C ILE A 3 12.54 -2.94 -8.30
N ALA A 4 13.83 -2.97 -8.65
CA ALA A 4 14.86 -3.53 -7.77
C ALA A 4 14.97 -2.74 -6.45
N GLU A 5 14.94 -1.42 -6.51
CA GLU A 5 14.94 -0.59 -5.30
C GLU A 5 13.69 -0.80 -4.46
N SER A 6 12.54 -0.91 -5.10
CA SER A 6 11.28 -1.17 -4.41
C SER A 6 11.28 -2.53 -3.71
N LEU A 7 11.80 -3.57 -4.37
CA LEU A 7 11.94 -4.90 -3.76
C LEU A 7 12.87 -4.86 -2.55
N THR A 8 14.00 -4.17 -2.67
CA THR A 8 14.97 -4.02 -1.58
C THR A 8 14.33 -3.33 -0.38
N LEU A 9 13.55 -2.27 -0.63
CA LEU A 9 12.85 -1.57 0.44
C LEU A 9 11.81 -2.45 1.13
N ILE A 10 11.03 -3.21 0.36
CA ILE A 10 10.05 -4.13 0.94
C ILE A 10 10.75 -5.18 1.80
N GLU A 11 11.86 -5.74 1.35
CA GLU A 11 12.66 -6.68 2.14
C GLU A 11 13.18 -6.07 3.44
N LEU A 12 13.66 -4.83 3.36
CA LEU A 12 14.10 -4.09 4.53
C LEU A 12 12.97 -3.94 5.55
N LEU A 13 11.79 -3.56 5.09
CA LEU A 13 10.62 -3.38 5.97
C LEU A 13 10.14 -4.70 6.56
N CYS A 14 10.25 -5.79 5.82
CA CYS A 14 9.89 -7.12 6.34
C CYS A 14 10.76 -7.53 7.54
N ALA A 15 12.01 -7.07 7.56
CA ALA A 15 12.96 -7.38 8.64
C ALA A 15 13.00 -6.35 9.76
N ARG A 16 12.41 -5.16 9.54
CA ARG A 16 12.45 -4.05 10.50
C ARG A 16 11.42 -4.24 11.61
N GLU A 17 11.84 -3.94 12.85
CA GLU A 17 10.92 -3.95 13.98
C GLU A 17 9.89 -2.82 13.85
N PHE A 18 8.70 -3.05 14.39
CA PHE A 18 7.64 -2.05 14.43
C PHE A 18 7.84 -1.12 15.63
N PRO A 19 7.63 0.20 15.44
CA PRO A 19 7.74 1.13 16.56
C PRO A 19 6.56 0.97 17.52
N ALA A 20 6.76 1.42 18.76
CA ALA A 20 5.72 1.40 19.78
C ALA A 20 4.67 2.51 19.57
N VAL A 21 5.02 3.57 18.85
CA VAL A 21 4.20 4.77 18.65
C VAL A 21 4.15 5.12 17.16
N PRO A 22 2.97 5.48 16.63
CA PRO A 22 2.89 5.90 15.22
C PRO A 22 3.72 7.14 14.94
N GLY A 23 4.31 7.20 13.75
CA GLY A 23 5.09 8.35 13.33
C GLY A 23 5.57 8.25 11.90
N ARG A 24 6.14 9.34 11.41
CA ARG A 24 6.74 9.39 10.08
C ARG A 24 8.12 8.76 10.07
N THR A 25 8.47 8.15 8.94
CA THR A 25 9.79 7.57 8.68
C THR A 25 10.35 8.14 7.39
N GLU A 26 11.59 7.78 7.08
CA GLU A 26 12.25 8.18 5.83
C GLU A 26 11.53 7.68 4.57
N HIS A 27 10.71 6.64 4.68
CA HIS A 27 10.02 6.02 3.54
C HIS A 27 8.51 6.27 3.53
N GLY A 28 7.94 6.74 4.63
CA GLY A 28 6.51 6.95 4.76
C GLY A 28 6.08 7.08 6.21
N GLU A 29 5.40 6.07 6.70
CA GLU A 29 4.98 6.05 8.11
C GLU A 29 5.03 4.64 8.68
N SER A 30 5.15 4.55 9.98
CA SER A 30 5.13 3.28 10.72
C SER A 30 4.37 3.46 12.02
N GLY A 31 3.89 2.36 12.55
CA GLY A 31 3.20 2.35 13.84
C GLY A 31 3.25 0.95 14.43
N PRO A 32 2.55 0.73 15.56
CA PRO A 32 2.51 -0.59 16.18
C PRO A 32 1.96 -1.63 15.21
N GLY A 33 2.83 -2.54 14.77
CA GLY A 33 2.47 -3.65 13.90
C GLY A 33 2.43 -3.35 12.41
N TYR A 34 2.89 -2.17 11.95
CA TYR A 34 2.91 -1.90 10.52
C TYR A 34 3.98 -0.90 10.07
N HIS A 35 4.38 -1.04 8.79
CA HIS A 35 5.17 -0.07 8.05
C HIS A 35 4.45 0.21 6.73
N ILE A 36 4.37 1.48 6.35
CA ILE A 36 3.84 1.92 5.05
C ILE A 36 4.90 2.75 4.35
N ALA A 37 5.27 2.36 3.14
CA ALA A 37 6.25 3.08 2.34
C ALA A 37 5.63 3.58 1.04
N ALA A 38 5.92 4.82 0.69
CA ALA A 38 5.59 5.36 -0.63
C ALA A 38 6.71 4.96 -1.59
N LEU A 39 6.43 4.01 -2.47
CA LEU A 39 7.40 3.51 -3.44
C LEU A 39 7.53 4.44 -4.64
N ARG A 40 6.45 5.13 -4.96
CA ARG A 40 6.39 6.12 -6.03
C ARG A 40 5.30 7.12 -5.72
N THR A 41 5.53 8.41 -6.02
CA THR A 41 4.55 9.48 -5.83
C THR A 41 4.48 10.33 -7.09
N SER A 42 3.28 10.59 -7.60
CA SER A 42 3.06 11.45 -8.75
C SER A 42 2.93 12.91 -8.35
N GLU A 43 2.79 13.77 -9.34
CA GLU A 43 2.35 15.15 -9.12
C GLU A 43 0.83 15.18 -8.92
N GLY A 44 0.30 16.27 -8.38
CA GLY A 44 -1.14 16.48 -8.23
C GLY A 44 -1.79 16.91 -9.55
N PHE A 45 -3.13 16.98 -9.56
CA PHE A 45 -3.94 17.20 -10.76
C PHE A 45 -4.85 18.43 -10.61
N TRP A 46 -4.28 19.56 -10.17
CA TRP A 46 -5.03 20.81 -10.00
C TRP A 46 -5.45 21.46 -11.29
N GLU A 47 -4.73 21.15 -12.37
CA GLU A 47 -4.95 21.73 -13.70
C GLU A 47 -5.15 20.61 -14.71
N GLY A 48 -6.03 20.83 -15.69
CA GLY A 48 -6.26 19.88 -16.76
C GLY A 48 -7.69 19.35 -16.81
N ASP A 49 -7.94 18.48 -17.78
CA ASP A 49 -9.26 17.93 -18.11
C ASP A 49 -9.50 16.52 -17.51
N GLY A 50 -8.58 16.04 -16.71
CA GLY A 50 -8.65 14.70 -16.13
C GLY A 50 -8.00 13.59 -16.93
N SER A 51 -7.56 13.85 -18.17
CA SER A 51 -6.91 12.82 -18.98
C SER A 51 -5.54 12.42 -18.43
N GLU A 52 -4.79 13.38 -17.88
CA GLU A 52 -3.50 13.11 -17.25
C GLU A 52 -3.67 12.22 -16.02
N ARG A 53 -4.75 12.43 -15.26
CA ARG A 53 -5.04 11.62 -14.09
C ARG A 53 -5.28 10.16 -14.47
N GLU A 54 -6.07 9.92 -15.51
CA GLU A 54 -6.36 8.56 -15.99
C GLU A 54 -5.10 7.86 -16.49
N GLU A 55 -4.24 8.56 -17.23
CA GLU A 55 -2.98 8.03 -17.70
C GLU A 55 -2.03 7.69 -16.55
N THR A 56 -1.95 8.58 -15.56
CA THR A 56 -1.10 8.37 -14.38
C THR A 56 -1.61 7.20 -13.56
N GLU A 57 -2.93 7.08 -13.36
CA GLU A 57 -3.51 5.94 -12.66
C GLU A 57 -3.13 4.63 -13.34
N ALA A 58 -3.26 4.57 -14.68
CA ALA A 58 -2.89 3.38 -15.45
C ALA A 58 -1.40 3.04 -15.31
N GLN A 59 -0.52 4.03 -15.26
CA GLN A 59 0.91 3.82 -15.06
C GLN A 59 1.20 3.25 -13.67
N TYR A 60 0.52 3.77 -12.64
CA TYR A 60 0.71 3.30 -11.27
C TYR A 60 0.18 1.89 -11.07
N GLU A 61 -0.95 1.57 -11.69
CA GLU A 61 -1.48 0.21 -11.69
C GLU A 61 -0.54 -0.76 -12.40
N ALA A 62 0.06 -0.33 -13.54
CA ALA A 62 1.04 -1.13 -14.26
C ALA A 62 2.32 -1.36 -13.42
N ASP A 63 2.79 -0.35 -12.71
CA ASP A 63 3.94 -0.48 -11.82
C ASP A 63 3.63 -1.43 -10.65
N ARG A 64 2.43 -1.31 -10.07
CA ARG A 64 1.97 -2.24 -9.04
C ARG A 64 1.99 -3.68 -9.57
N ASP A 65 1.45 -3.89 -10.76
CA ASP A 65 1.34 -5.23 -11.34
C ASP A 65 2.72 -5.81 -11.69
N GLY A 66 3.63 -4.98 -12.18
CA GLY A 66 5.01 -5.39 -12.45
C GLY A 66 5.76 -5.79 -11.18
N LEU A 67 5.59 -5.02 -10.12
CA LEU A 67 6.17 -5.34 -8.82
C LEU A 67 5.53 -6.59 -8.22
N ALA A 68 4.20 -6.74 -8.38
CA ALA A 68 3.46 -7.91 -7.92
C ALA A 68 3.94 -9.19 -8.59
N GLU A 69 4.28 -9.13 -9.86
CA GLU A 69 4.84 -10.27 -10.58
C GLU A 69 6.16 -10.75 -9.95
N ARG A 70 7.03 -9.80 -9.60
CA ARG A 70 8.31 -10.11 -8.95
C ARG A 70 8.11 -10.67 -7.54
N LEU A 71 7.18 -10.13 -6.77
CA LEU A 71 6.85 -10.67 -5.44
C LEU A 71 6.22 -12.05 -5.55
N GLY A 72 5.42 -12.27 -6.60
CA GLY A 72 4.81 -13.57 -6.87
C GLY A 72 5.83 -14.68 -7.12
N GLU A 73 6.98 -14.36 -7.69
CA GLU A 73 8.08 -15.30 -7.85
C GLU A 73 8.62 -15.82 -6.52
N ARG A 74 8.50 -15.01 -5.45
CA ARG A 74 8.98 -15.35 -4.11
C ARG A 74 7.93 -16.00 -3.24
N TRP A 75 6.69 -15.47 -3.27
CA TRP A 75 5.64 -15.82 -2.30
C TRP A 75 4.40 -16.41 -2.94
N GLY A 76 4.43 -16.63 -4.25
CA GLY A 76 3.28 -17.15 -4.97
C GLY A 76 2.30 -16.07 -5.41
N GLY A 77 1.19 -16.46 -5.99
CA GLY A 77 0.17 -15.53 -6.45
C GLY A 77 -0.44 -14.74 -5.30
N PRO A 78 -0.74 -13.45 -5.50
CA PRO A 78 -1.34 -12.63 -4.46
C PRO A 78 -2.81 -12.95 -4.25
N GLN A 79 -3.30 -12.63 -3.04
CA GLN A 79 -4.73 -12.51 -2.79
C GLN A 79 -5.13 -11.08 -3.15
N HIS A 80 -6.33 -10.90 -3.67
CA HIS A 80 -6.89 -9.59 -3.95
C HIS A 80 -7.89 -9.24 -2.84
N LEU A 81 -7.65 -8.12 -2.15
CA LEU A 81 -8.49 -7.66 -1.07
C LEU A 81 -9.08 -6.29 -1.40
N SER A 82 -10.41 -6.21 -1.52
CA SER A 82 -11.10 -4.93 -1.64
C SER A 82 -11.16 -4.24 -0.29
N LEU A 83 -10.75 -2.97 -0.23
CA LEU A 83 -10.84 -2.17 0.99
C LEU A 83 -12.11 -1.34 1.06
N TYR A 84 -12.96 -1.41 0.04
CA TYR A 84 -14.23 -0.70 0.03
C TYR A 84 -15.16 -1.17 1.16
N SER A 85 -15.28 -2.47 1.36
CA SER A 85 -16.08 -3.03 2.45
C SER A 85 -15.50 -2.68 3.82
N VAL A 86 -14.18 -2.60 3.94
CA VAL A 86 -13.51 -2.16 5.17
C VAL A 86 -13.85 -0.69 5.46
N PHE A 87 -13.83 0.15 4.43
CA PHE A 87 -14.22 1.56 4.55
C PHE A 87 -15.67 1.69 5.02
N GLU A 88 -16.60 0.94 4.43
CA GLU A 88 -18.00 0.96 4.84
C GLU A 88 -18.17 0.55 6.31
N ARG A 89 -17.46 -0.49 6.75
CA ARG A 89 -17.52 -0.94 8.14
C ARG A 89 -16.95 0.11 9.09
N THR A 90 -15.87 0.76 8.72
CA THR A 90 -15.27 1.86 9.48
C THR A 90 -16.23 3.03 9.60
N MET A 91 -16.90 3.41 8.52
CA MET A 91 -17.87 4.49 8.51
C MET A 91 -19.12 4.15 9.33
N ALA A 92 -19.44 2.87 9.48
CA ALA A 92 -20.55 2.41 10.32
C ALA A 92 -20.18 2.35 11.81
N GLY A 93 -18.96 2.72 12.17
CA GLY A 93 -18.51 2.78 13.57
C GLY A 93 -17.82 1.51 14.06
N GLU A 94 -17.57 0.54 13.19
CA GLU A 94 -16.83 -0.66 13.55
C GLU A 94 -15.35 -0.33 13.74
N GLU A 95 -14.74 -0.87 14.79
CA GLU A 95 -13.31 -0.71 15.03
C GLU A 95 -12.55 -1.69 14.15
N ILE A 96 -11.79 -1.14 13.20
CA ILE A 96 -10.91 -1.91 12.33
C ILE A 96 -9.47 -1.56 12.68
N ALA A 97 -8.64 -2.57 12.86
CA ALA A 97 -7.23 -2.37 13.22
C ALA A 97 -6.45 -1.65 12.12
N GLU A 98 -5.47 -0.84 12.53
CA GLU A 98 -4.50 -0.27 11.60
C GLU A 98 -3.51 -1.34 11.15
N PRO A 99 -2.99 -1.31 9.92
CA PRO A 99 -3.12 -0.18 8.97
C PRO A 99 -4.38 -0.21 8.10
N TRP A 100 -5.23 -1.23 8.24
CA TRP A 100 -6.35 -1.47 7.32
C TRP A 100 -7.41 -0.37 7.35
N ALA A 101 -7.75 0.14 8.53
CA ALA A 101 -8.73 1.21 8.66
C ALA A 101 -8.27 2.46 7.92
N GLY A 102 -7.06 2.93 8.16
CA GLY A 102 -6.51 4.11 7.51
C GLY A 102 -6.38 3.94 6.00
N LEU A 103 -5.84 2.79 5.56
CA LEU A 103 -5.69 2.51 4.14
C LEU A 103 -7.02 2.54 3.39
N SER A 104 -8.10 2.05 4.00
CA SER A 104 -9.41 1.99 3.35
C SER A 104 -9.96 3.37 2.94
N GLY A 105 -9.46 4.45 3.54
CA GLY A 105 -9.88 5.80 3.21
C GLY A 105 -9.31 6.35 1.91
N HIS A 106 -8.24 5.73 1.36
CA HIS A 106 -7.59 6.26 0.16
C HIS A 106 -7.00 5.20 -0.78
N VAL A 107 -7.11 3.92 -0.42
CA VAL A 107 -6.66 2.79 -1.24
C VAL A 107 -7.86 1.88 -1.48
N PRO A 108 -8.35 1.75 -2.73
CA PRO A 108 -9.56 0.96 -3.00
C PRO A 108 -9.37 -0.54 -2.85
N ASP A 109 -8.19 -1.04 -3.17
CA ASP A 109 -7.89 -2.47 -3.10
C ASP A 109 -6.38 -2.69 -2.96
N VAL A 110 -6.00 -3.86 -2.49
CA VAL A 110 -4.59 -4.25 -2.38
C VAL A 110 -4.38 -5.65 -2.93
N LEU A 111 -3.15 -5.90 -3.37
CA LEU A 111 -2.63 -7.23 -3.62
C LEU A 111 -1.86 -7.65 -2.38
N LEU A 112 -2.07 -8.87 -1.90
CA LEU A 112 -1.68 -9.28 -0.56
C LEU A 112 -0.95 -10.61 -0.58
N TRP A 113 0.17 -10.70 0.15
CA TRP A 113 0.95 -11.90 0.35
C TRP A 113 1.26 -12.12 1.81
N ARG A 114 1.41 -13.37 2.20
CA ARG A 114 1.94 -13.70 3.52
C ARG A 114 3.36 -14.20 3.37
N THR A 115 4.28 -13.64 4.15
CA THR A 115 5.69 -14.05 4.13
C THR A 115 5.92 -15.17 5.15
N PRO A 116 6.83 -16.15 4.86
CA PRO A 116 7.06 -17.25 5.79
C PRO A 116 7.94 -16.88 6.98
N GLU A 117 8.96 -16.06 6.80
CA GLU A 117 9.91 -15.65 7.86
C GLU A 117 10.48 -14.26 7.60
N PRO A 118 10.22 -13.30 8.51
CA PRO A 118 9.23 -13.38 9.59
C PRO A 118 7.81 -13.46 9.05
N ASP A 119 6.90 -14.05 9.81
CA ASP A 119 5.50 -14.22 9.42
C ASP A 119 4.79 -12.86 9.44
N ARG A 120 4.68 -12.24 8.28
CA ARG A 120 4.08 -10.91 8.10
C ARG A 120 3.23 -10.89 6.84
N TRP A 121 2.37 -9.88 6.74
CA TRP A 121 1.63 -9.57 5.53
C TRP A 121 2.36 -8.49 4.74
N VAL A 122 2.41 -8.65 3.41
CA VAL A 122 2.89 -7.61 2.49
C VAL A 122 1.76 -7.26 1.55
N ALA A 123 1.48 -5.97 1.41
CA ALA A 123 0.42 -5.49 0.52
C ALA A 123 0.95 -4.41 -0.41
N LEU A 124 0.43 -4.39 -1.64
CA LEU A 124 0.66 -3.34 -2.62
C LEU A 124 -0.67 -2.69 -2.98
N GLY A 125 -0.73 -1.39 -2.97
CA GLY A 125 -1.92 -0.65 -3.35
C GLY A 125 -1.59 0.71 -3.95
N VAL A 126 -2.50 1.21 -4.78
CA VAL A 126 -2.40 2.55 -5.35
C VAL A 126 -3.32 3.47 -4.56
N SER A 127 -2.72 4.51 -3.97
CA SER A 127 -3.41 5.47 -3.12
C SER A 127 -3.72 6.75 -3.87
N GLN A 128 -4.91 7.30 -3.66
CA GLN A 128 -5.24 8.68 -4.03
C GLN A 128 -6.31 9.18 -3.05
N TRP A 129 -6.01 10.28 -2.35
CA TRP A 129 -6.92 10.82 -1.35
C TRP A 129 -8.16 11.48 -1.96
N ASP A 130 -7.97 12.18 -3.09
CA ASP A 130 -9.05 12.76 -3.87
C ASP A 130 -8.58 12.94 -5.32
N LYS A 131 -9.47 13.42 -6.20
CA LYS A 131 -9.19 13.52 -7.64
C LYS A 131 -8.04 14.48 -8.00
N GLU A 132 -7.70 15.39 -7.11
CA GLU A 132 -6.64 16.38 -7.32
C GLU A 132 -5.33 15.98 -6.67
N SER A 133 -5.39 15.03 -5.74
CA SER A 133 -4.21 14.58 -4.99
C SER A 133 -3.29 13.69 -5.83
N PRO A 134 -1.99 13.69 -5.52
CA PRO A 134 -1.07 12.76 -6.15
C PRO A 134 -1.47 11.31 -5.96
N PHE A 135 -1.15 10.46 -6.94
CA PHE A 135 -1.14 9.02 -6.73
C PHE A 135 0.12 8.62 -6.00
N GLN A 136 0.00 7.59 -5.19
CA GLN A 136 1.15 6.93 -4.56
C GLN A 136 1.01 5.42 -4.74
N LEU A 137 2.13 4.77 -5.10
CA LEU A 137 2.21 3.32 -5.01
C LEU A 137 2.75 3.00 -3.63
N LEU A 138 1.94 2.33 -2.81
CA LEU A 138 2.29 2.01 -1.44
C LEU A 138 2.70 0.54 -1.30
N GLY A 139 3.79 0.33 -0.55
CA GLY A 139 4.15 -0.98 -0.03
C GLY A 139 3.85 -0.99 1.47
N VAL A 140 3.13 -2.00 1.91
CA VAL A 140 2.71 -2.14 3.32
C VAL A 140 3.25 -3.45 3.85
N VAL A 141 3.86 -3.40 5.03
CA VAL A 141 4.29 -4.59 5.76
C VAL A 141 3.64 -4.54 7.13
N THR A 142 2.92 -5.58 7.51
CA THR A 142 2.19 -5.59 8.78
C THR A 142 2.09 -6.99 9.37
N GLU A 143 2.03 -7.06 10.70
CA GLU A 143 1.70 -8.28 11.43
C GLU A 143 0.20 -8.38 11.72
N THR A 144 -0.57 -7.34 11.43
CA THR A 144 -2.01 -7.29 11.68
C THR A 144 -2.76 -8.02 10.56
N ASP A 145 -3.55 -9.02 10.92
CA ASP A 145 -4.33 -9.76 9.94
C ASP A 145 -5.35 -8.85 9.22
N PRO A 146 -5.60 -9.07 7.91
CA PRO A 146 -6.63 -8.36 7.19
C PRO A 146 -8.00 -8.60 7.81
N PRO A 147 -8.86 -7.58 7.83
CA PRO A 147 -10.20 -7.73 8.41
C PRO A 147 -11.15 -8.57 7.58
#